data_40f0c1c20a970222ff4ce5cf7da9ff24
#
_entry.id   40f0c1c20a970222ff4ce5cf7da9ff24
#
_cell.length_a   1.000
_cell.length_b   1.000
_cell.length_c   1.000
_cell.angle_alpha   90.00
_cell.angle_beta   90.00
_cell.angle_gamma   90.00
#
_symmetry.space_group_name_H-M   'P 1'
#
loop_
_entity.id
_entity.type
_entity.pdbx_description
1 polymer ?
#
loop_
_entity_poly.entity_id
_entity_poly.type
_entity_poly.pdbx_seq_one_letter_code
_entity_poly.pdbx_strand_id
1 'polypeptide(L)'
;MSKNPVSKSKPVKRNEPMHNALKFFLAGCVAEIYLLVIRRFYVNGTANELLACDAALPYLMAAGAAVAVIGLVLGIVWRQQTKRRWIGWSVFAAGVFLGGSAWMIRTFYDSALTFLCVVVPVVMLLGILWNLYDRECSWSLTILGASLIALWVCRRVLDSIFLGTYVRIAAVVYIVVLIVAAFLTNKADKNGGKLGNLQVLTAGADPMPIYAACGLSVVALAI
;
A
#
# COMPACT_ATOMS: atom_id res chain seq x y z
N MET A 1 -44.14 6.29 -41.59
CA MET A 1 -43.49 7.04 -40.49
C MET A 1 -42.99 6.03 -39.44
N SER A 2 -41.72 5.62 -39.55
CA SER A 2 -41.10 4.68 -38.60
C SER A 2 -40.50 5.47 -37.46
N LYS A 3 -41.00 5.29 -36.25
CA LYS A 3 -40.44 5.89 -35.01
C LYS A 3 -39.25 5.01 -34.56
N ASN A 4 -38.03 5.47 -34.83
CA ASN A 4 -36.85 4.91 -34.23
C ASN A 4 -36.92 5.09 -32.68
N PRO A 5 -36.73 4.02 -31.89
CA PRO A 5 -36.64 4.16 -30.43
C PRO A 5 -35.33 4.86 -30.08
N VAL A 6 -35.41 6.02 -29.47
CA VAL A 6 -34.27 6.75 -28.89
C VAL A 6 -33.64 5.86 -27.86
N SER A 7 -32.44 5.34 -28.17
CA SER A 7 -31.59 4.61 -27.23
C SER A 7 -31.26 5.53 -26.06
N LYS A 8 -31.85 5.28 -24.88
CA LYS A 8 -31.48 5.95 -23.64
C LYS A 8 -30.03 5.55 -23.32
N SER A 9 -29.08 6.45 -23.64
CA SER A 9 -27.70 6.33 -23.22
C SER A 9 -27.68 6.22 -21.68
N LYS A 10 -27.14 5.11 -21.18
CA LYS A 10 -26.91 4.94 -19.73
C LYS A 10 -26.06 6.11 -19.25
N PRO A 11 -26.41 6.75 -18.11
CA PRO A 11 -25.60 7.84 -17.58
C PRO A 11 -24.18 7.33 -17.36
N VAL A 12 -23.22 8.02 -17.98
CA VAL A 12 -21.78 7.73 -17.80
C VAL A 12 -21.47 7.91 -16.33
N LYS A 13 -21.06 6.85 -15.65
CA LYS A 13 -20.65 6.84 -14.24
C LYS A 13 -19.33 7.59 -14.05
N ARG A 14 -19.39 8.92 -14.19
CA ARG A 14 -18.24 9.82 -14.11
C ARG A 14 -17.61 9.94 -12.72
N ASN A 15 -18.29 9.48 -11.67
CA ASN A 15 -17.90 9.69 -10.26
C ASN A 15 -17.32 8.46 -9.54
N GLU A 16 -17.19 7.32 -10.23
CA GLU A 16 -16.66 6.09 -9.60
C GLU A 16 -15.20 6.21 -9.13
N PRO A 17 -14.25 6.77 -9.91
CA PRO A 17 -12.86 6.88 -9.46
C PRO A 17 -12.70 7.82 -8.25
N MET A 18 -13.42 8.94 -8.24
CA MET A 18 -13.37 9.89 -7.13
C MET A 18 -13.96 9.30 -5.84
N HIS A 19 -15.04 8.53 -5.94
CA HIS A 19 -15.63 7.86 -4.79
C HIS A 19 -14.71 6.77 -4.20
N ASN A 20 -13.96 6.06 -5.03
CA ASN A 20 -12.97 5.08 -4.56
C ASN A 20 -11.75 5.78 -3.94
N ALA A 21 -11.26 6.86 -4.52
CA ALA A 21 -10.20 7.68 -3.94
C ALA A 21 -10.58 8.22 -2.55
N LEU A 22 -11.83 8.69 -2.38
CA LEU A 22 -12.36 9.16 -1.10
C LEU A 22 -12.39 8.03 -0.04
N LYS A 23 -12.74 6.80 -0.44
CA LYS A 23 -12.71 5.64 0.48
C LYS A 23 -11.29 5.33 0.96
N PHE A 24 -10.30 5.39 0.07
CA PHE A 24 -8.89 5.20 0.45
C PHE A 24 -8.41 6.30 1.39
N PHE A 25 -8.80 7.55 1.13
CA PHE A 25 -8.50 8.67 2.00
C PHE A 25 -9.08 8.46 3.41
N LEU A 26 -10.37 8.15 3.51
CA LEU A 26 -11.02 7.92 4.80
C LEU A 26 -10.41 6.73 5.55
N ALA A 27 -10.12 5.62 4.86
CA ALA A 27 -9.48 4.46 5.48
C ALA A 27 -8.08 4.81 6.00
N GLY A 28 -7.29 5.57 5.24
CA GLY A 28 -5.98 6.05 5.65
C GLY A 28 -6.04 6.98 6.85
N CYS A 29 -6.98 7.93 6.87
CA CYS A 29 -7.19 8.82 8.02
C CYS A 29 -7.55 8.04 9.29
N VAL A 30 -8.44 7.05 9.21
CA VAL A 30 -8.80 6.20 10.35
C VAL A 30 -7.59 5.41 10.84
N ALA A 31 -6.80 4.83 9.93
CA ALA A 31 -5.59 4.10 10.27
C ALA A 31 -4.55 5.02 10.94
N GLU A 32 -4.37 6.24 10.44
CA GLU A 32 -3.43 7.21 11.01
C GLU A 32 -3.88 7.70 12.39
N ILE A 33 -5.16 8.01 12.57
CA ILE A 33 -5.70 8.37 13.89
C ILE A 33 -5.47 7.24 14.91
N TYR A 34 -5.69 5.99 14.51
CA TYR A 34 -5.41 4.83 15.35
C TYR A 34 -3.93 4.77 15.78
N LEU A 35 -3.00 4.96 14.84
CA LEU A 35 -1.56 4.97 15.14
C LEU A 35 -1.16 6.14 16.03
N LEU A 36 -1.72 7.33 15.80
CA LEU A 36 -1.47 8.52 16.63
C LEU A 36 -2.00 8.34 18.06
N VAL A 37 -3.15 7.69 18.21
CA VAL A 37 -3.69 7.36 19.55
C VAL A 37 -2.74 6.41 20.29
N ILE A 38 -2.29 5.34 19.64
CA ILE A 38 -1.31 4.43 20.25
C ILE A 38 -0.02 5.19 20.58
N ARG A 39 0.49 6.01 19.68
CA ARG A 39 1.71 6.80 19.89
C ARG A 39 1.56 7.75 21.07
N ARG A 40 0.39 8.35 21.26
CA ARG A 40 0.11 9.23 22.39
C ARG A 40 0.27 8.52 23.73
N PHE A 41 -0.26 7.28 23.85
CA PHE A 41 -0.22 6.52 25.08
C PHE A 41 1.08 5.73 25.27
N TYR A 42 1.67 5.24 24.19
CA TYR A 42 2.84 4.36 24.24
C TYR A 42 4.18 5.12 24.32
N VAL A 43 4.29 6.25 23.62
CA VAL A 43 5.55 7.03 23.55
C VAL A 43 5.51 8.24 24.48
N ASN A 44 4.38 8.95 24.54
CA ASN A 44 4.23 10.20 25.30
C ASN A 44 3.37 10.05 26.57
N GLY A 45 2.98 8.82 26.91
CA GLY A 45 2.16 8.53 28.09
C GLY A 45 2.97 8.41 29.38
N THR A 46 2.26 8.36 30.50
CA THR A 46 2.83 8.02 31.82
C THR A 46 3.20 6.53 31.87
N ALA A 47 4.04 6.13 32.84
CA ALA A 47 4.45 4.72 33.00
C ALA A 47 3.24 3.77 33.15
N ASN A 48 2.18 4.20 33.82
CA ASN A 48 0.96 3.41 33.98
C ASN A 48 0.19 3.25 32.66
N GLU A 49 0.15 4.30 31.83
CA GLU A 49 -0.49 4.27 30.51
C GLU A 49 0.28 3.38 29.54
N LEU A 50 1.61 3.41 29.61
CA LEU A 50 2.47 2.53 28.80
C LEU A 50 2.23 1.06 29.16
N LEU A 51 2.21 0.72 30.44
CA LEU A 51 1.94 -0.65 30.91
C LEU A 51 0.53 -1.12 30.50
N ALA A 52 -0.47 -0.27 30.63
CA ALA A 52 -1.83 -0.57 30.19
C ALA A 52 -1.93 -0.79 28.67
N CYS A 53 -1.22 0.02 27.89
CA CYS A 53 -1.15 -0.11 26.44
C CYS A 53 -0.43 -1.41 26.04
N ASP A 54 0.70 -1.74 26.67
CA ASP A 54 1.45 -2.97 26.40
C ASP A 54 0.61 -4.21 26.75
N ALA A 55 -0.13 -4.18 27.83
CA ALA A 55 -1.08 -5.24 28.21
C ALA A 55 -2.26 -5.37 27.20
N ALA A 56 -2.66 -4.28 26.54
CA ALA A 56 -3.74 -4.29 25.56
C ALA A 56 -3.28 -4.79 24.16
N LEU A 57 -2.00 -4.64 23.81
CA LEU A 57 -1.47 -5.04 22.49
C LEU A 57 -1.74 -6.50 22.12
N PRO A 58 -1.54 -7.52 23.00
CA PRO A 58 -1.84 -8.91 22.65
C PRO A 58 -3.33 -9.16 22.38
N TYR A 59 -4.23 -8.47 23.09
CA TYR A 59 -5.66 -8.55 22.81
C TYR A 59 -5.99 -7.93 21.47
N LEU A 60 -5.37 -6.81 21.13
CA LEU A 60 -5.50 -6.14 19.83
C LEU A 60 -4.98 -7.03 18.68
N MET A 61 -3.86 -7.72 18.90
CA MET A 61 -3.30 -8.67 17.95
C MET A 61 -4.25 -9.86 17.71
N ALA A 62 -4.80 -10.44 18.80
CA ALA A 62 -5.76 -11.54 18.71
C ALA A 62 -7.07 -11.09 18.01
N ALA A 63 -7.59 -9.91 18.35
CA ALA A 63 -8.76 -9.33 17.72
C ALA A 63 -8.51 -9.07 16.24
N GLY A 64 -7.35 -8.49 15.87
CA GLY A 64 -6.95 -8.27 14.48
C GLY A 64 -6.87 -9.56 13.69
N ALA A 65 -6.28 -10.62 14.27
CA ALA A 65 -6.22 -11.94 13.65
C ALA A 65 -7.62 -12.53 13.44
N ALA A 66 -8.50 -12.45 14.43
CA ALA A 66 -9.89 -12.91 14.32
C ALA A 66 -10.65 -12.17 13.22
N VAL A 67 -10.54 -10.84 13.16
CA VAL A 67 -11.15 -10.01 12.11
C VAL A 67 -10.59 -10.37 10.73
N ALA A 68 -9.29 -10.62 10.61
CA ALA A 68 -8.67 -11.06 9.37
C ALA A 68 -9.24 -12.41 8.89
N VAL A 69 -9.34 -13.39 9.77
CA VAL A 69 -9.92 -14.70 9.43
C VAL A 69 -11.38 -14.56 8.99
N ILE A 70 -12.19 -13.79 9.73
CA ILE A 70 -13.58 -13.52 9.36
C ILE A 70 -13.66 -12.84 7.99
N GLY A 71 -12.86 -11.82 7.75
CA GLY A 71 -12.80 -11.10 6.47
C GLY A 71 -12.41 -12.00 5.31
N LEU A 72 -11.44 -12.90 5.51
CA LEU A 72 -11.00 -13.87 4.52
C LEU A 72 -12.13 -14.86 4.19
N VAL A 73 -12.78 -15.43 5.20
CA VAL A 73 -13.92 -16.35 5.02
C VAL A 73 -15.06 -15.67 4.25
N LEU A 74 -15.44 -14.44 4.64
CA LEU A 74 -16.46 -13.66 3.96
C LEU A 74 -16.06 -13.35 2.50
N GLY A 75 -14.80 -13.02 2.25
CA GLY A 75 -14.27 -12.77 0.91
C GLY A 75 -14.34 -13.99 -0.02
N ILE A 76 -14.12 -15.19 0.54
CA ILE A 76 -14.22 -16.47 -0.19
C ILE A 76 -15.68 -16.86 -0.39
N VAL A 77 -16.49 -16.82 0.65
CA VAL A 77 -17.93 -17.22 0.59
C VAL A 77 -18.71 -16.34 -0.40
N TRP A 78 -18.43 -15.02 -0.40
CA TRP A 78 -19.10 -14.08 -1.30
C TRP A 78 -18.41 -13.91 -2.66
N ARG A 79 -17.62 -14.89 -3.09
CA ARG A 79 -16.86 -14.85 -4.35
C ARG A 79 -17.72 -14.53 -5.56
N GLN A 80 -18.99 -14.99 -5.59
CA GLN A 80 -19.91 -14.78 -6.70
C GLN A 80 -20.57 -13.39 -6.71
N GLN A 81 -20.58 -12.66 -5.57
CA GLN A 81 -21.24 -11.37 -5.44
C GLN A 81 -20.19 -10.23 -5.37
N THR A 82 -19.89 -9.60 -6.49
CA THR A 82 -18.81 -8.59 -6.62
C THR A 82 -18.86 -7.49 -5.56
N LYS A 83 -20.03 -6.96 -5.21
CA LYS A 83 -20.17 -5.91 -4.19
C LYS A 83 -19.85 -6.41 -2.78
N ARG A 84 -20.37 -7.58 -2.40
CA ARG A 84 -20.14 -8.18 -1.06
C ARG A 84 -18.74 -8.72 -0.90
N ARG A 85 -18.17 -9.27 -1.97
CA ARG A 85 -16.77 -9.70 -2.01
C ARG A 85 -15.81 -8.56 -1.64
N TRP A 86 -16.07 -7.35 -2.13
CA TRP A 86 -15.24 -6.19 -1.80
C TRP A 86 -15.26 -5.86 -0.29
N ILE A 87 -16.43 -5.99 0.37
CA ILE A 87 -16.56 -5.82 1.83
C ILE A 87 -15.71 -6.85 2.58
N GLY A 88 -15.77 -8.14 2.18
CA GLY A 88 -14.95 -9.20 2.80
C GLY A 88 -13.45 -8.89 2.73
N TRP A 89 -12.95 -8.46 1.57
CA TRP A 89 -11.54 -8.09 1.39
C TRP A 89 -11.15 -6.83 2.18
N SER A 90 -12.06 -5.86 2.33
CA SER A 90 -11.81 -4.66 3.16
C SER A 90 -11.72 -5.02 4.64
N VAL A 91 -12.58 -5.91 5.14
CA VAL A 91 -12.52 -6.41 6.52
C VAL A 91 -11.25 -7.21 6.75
N PHE A 92 -10.84 -8.06 5.79
CA PHE A 92 -9.57 -8.79 5.84
C PHE A 92 -8.38 -7.82 5.94
N ALA A 93 -8.31 -6.81 5.08
CA ALA A 93 -7.23 -5.82 5.09
C ALA A 93 -7.17 -5.04 6.42
N ALA A 94 -8.33 -4.65 6.98
CA ALA A 94 -8.40 -3.99 8.27
C ALA A 94 -7.91 -4.90 9.41
N GLY A 95 -8.29 -6.19 9.41
CA GLY A 95 -7.83 -7.18 10.40
C GLY A 95 -6.31 -7.40 10.32
N VAL A 96 -5.77 -7.56 9.11
CA VAL A 96 -4.32 -7.69 8.89
C VAL A 96 -3.57 -6.43 9.35
N PHE A 97 -4.11 -5.25 9.08
CA PHE A 97 -3.52 -3.99 9.53
C PHE A 97 -3.51 -3.89 11.06
N LEU A 98 -4.63 -4.17 11.72
CA LEU A 98 -4.72 -4.13 13.19
C LEU A 98 -3.80 -5.15 13.84
N GLY A 99 -3.84 -6.40 13.42
CA GLY A 99 -3.00 -7.46 13.98
C GLY A 99 -1.52 -7.26 13.66
N GLY A 100 -1.19 -6.89 12.43
CA GLY A 100 0.17 -6.63 11.97
C GLY A 100 0.81 -5.42 12.65
N SER A 101 0.06 -4.31 12.79
CA SER A 101 0.54 -3.11 13.49
C SER A 101 0.81 -3.40 14.97
N ALA A 102 -0.11 -4.08 15.65
CA ALA A 102 0.06 -4.46 17.06
C ALA A 102 1.26 -5.40 17.27
N TRP A 103 1.47 -6.36 16.37
CA TRP A 103 2.64 -7.24 16.38
C TRP A 103 3.94 -6.49 16.17
N MET A 104 3.99 -5.59 15.18
CA MET A 104 5.17 -4.76 14.91
C MET A 104 5.52 -3.85 16.08
N ILE A 105 4.51 -3.19 16.67
CA ILE A 105 4.71 -2.29 17.81
C ILE A 105 5.26 -3.05 19.01
N ARG A 106 4.74 -4.24 19.30
CA ARG A 106 5.23 -5.09 20.38
C ARG A 106 6.66 -5.58 20.16
N THR A 107 7.07 -5.83 18.92
CA THR A 107 8.39 -6.36 18.58
C THR A 107 9.45 -5.26 18.49
N PHE A 108 9.12 -4.11 17.90
CA PHE A 108 10.08 -3.04 17.58
C PHE A 108 9.80 -1.72 18.31
N TYR A 109 8.83 -1.69 19.20
CA TYR A 109 8.50 -0.53 20.05
C TYR A 109 8.29 0.78 19.24
N ASP A 110 8.92 1.87 19.65
CA ASP A 110 8.81 3.20 19.04
C ASP A 110 9.24 3.22 17.55
N SER A 111 10.21 2.41 17.18
CA SER A 111 10.68 2.34 15.77
C SER A 111 9.57 1.87 14.83
N ALA A 112 8.75 0.90 15.27
CA ALA A 112 7.61 0.42 14.47
C ALA A 112 6.51 1.48 14.34
N LEU A 113 6.20 2.20 15.41
CA LEU A 113 5.22 3.29 15.38
C LEU A 113 5.66 4.41 14.42
N THR A 114 6.91 4.83 14.51
CA THR A 114 7.45 5.84 13.62
C THR A 114 7.43 5.37 12.16
N PHE A 115 7.77 4.10 11.90
CA PHE A 115 7.70 3.50 10.56
C PHE A 115 6.26 3.48 10.03
N LEU A 116 5.29 3.00 10.81
CA LEU A 116 3.90 2.92 10.40
C LEU A 116 3.29 4.31 10.14
N CYS A 117 3.58 5.30 10.98
CA CYS A 117 3.13 6.68 10.77
C CYS A 117 3.70 7.34 9.50
N VAL A 118 4.81 6.84 8.95
CA VAL A 118 5.34 7.29 7.66
C VAL A 118 4.74 6.49 6.50
N VAL A 119 4.63 5.17 6.66
CA VAL A 119 4.17 4.28 5.58
C VAL A 119 2.68 4.45 5.30
N VAL A 120 1.83 4.61 6.32
CA VAL A 120 0.37 4.71 6.13
C VAL A 120 -0.03 5.90 5.27
N PRO A 121 0.45 7.15 5.50
CA PRO A 121 0.15 8.27 4.61
C PRO A 121 0.66 8.05 3.18
N VAL A 122 1.85 7.47 3.01
CA VAL A 122 2.40 7.18 1.68
C VAL A 122 1.53 6.19 0.93
N VAL A 123 1.13 5.08 1.58
CA VAL A 123 0.24 4.08 0.98
C VAL A 123 -1.15 4.66 0.68
N MET A 124 -1.67 5.51 1.57
CA MET A 124 -2.92 6.25 1.35
C MET A 124 -2.85 7.12 0.10
N LEU A 125 -1.80 7.94 -0.04
CA LEU A 125 -1.60 8.79 -1.22
C LEU A 125 -1.46 7.96 -2.49
N LEU A 126 -0.67 6.88 -2.46
CA LEU A 126 -0.54 5.96 -3.59
C LEU A 126 -1.89 5.34 -3.98
N GLY A 127 -2.70 4.92 -3.01
CA GLY A 127 -4.04 4.38 -3.25
C GLY A 127 -4.99 5.39 -3.90
N ILE A 128 -4.91 6.68 -3.53
CA ILE A 128 -5.64 7.77 -4.16
C ILE A 128 -5.17 7.95 -5.61
N LEU A 129 -3.85 8.03 -5.82
CA LEU A 129 -3.25 8.23 -7.14
C LEU A 129 -3.58 7.08 -8.11
N TRP A 130 -3.60 5.83 -7.63
CA TRP A 130 -4.03 4.67 -8.42
C TRP A 130 -5.48 4.74 -8.92
N ASN A 131 -6.33 5.49 -8.25
CA ASN A 131 -7.72 5.69 -8.66
C ASN A 131 -7.93 6.91 -9.56
N LEU A 132 -7.01 7.88 -9.53
CA LEU A 132 -7.17 9.15 -10.23
C LEU A 132 -6.31 9.24 -11.49
N TYR A 133 -5.15 8.58 -11.53
CA TYR A 133 -4.18 8.67 -12.61
C TYR A 133 -4.11 7.40 -13.46
N ASP A 134 -3.50 7.54 -14.64
CA ASP A 134 -3.22 6.44 -15.55
C ASP A 134 -2.23 5.45 -14.95
N ARG A 135 -2.26 4.22 -15.44
CA ARG A 135 -1.47 3.10 -14.89
C ARG A 135 0.03 3.37 -14.90
N GLU A 136 0.56 4.02 -15.95
CA GLU A 136 1.98 4.32 -16.10
C GLU A 136 2.47 5.29 -15.03
N CYS A 137 1.70 6.37 -14.81
CA CYS A 137 1.99 7.34 -13.76
C CYS A 137 1.88 6.70 -12.37
N SER A 138 0.86 5.86 -12.15
CA SER A 138 0.67 5.15 -10.89
C SER A 138 1.80 4.17 -10.58
N TRP A 139 2.32 3.45 -11.58
CA TRP A 139 3.50 2.58 -11.41
C TRP A 139 4.76 3.38 -11.08
N SER A 140 5.03 4.47 -11.81
CA SER A 140 6.18 5.35 -11.54
C SER A 140 6.13 5.92 -10.12
N LEU A 141 4.97 6.42 -9.67
CA LEU A 141 4.77 6.96 -8.33
C LEU A 141 4.90 5.88 -7.25
N THR A 142 4.45 4.65 -7.54
CA THR A 142 4.61 3.51 -6.62
C THR A 142 6.09 3.15 -6.44
N ILE A 143 6.86 3.13 -7.51
CA ILE A 143 8.31 2.89 -7.48
C ILE A 143 9.01 3.98 -6.66
N LEU A 144 8.71 5.25 -6.92
CA LEU A 144 9.28 6.37 -6.18
C LEU A 144 8.89 6.35 -4.70
N GLY A 145 7.62 6.11 -4.39
CA GLY A 145 7.14 6.01 -3.01
C GLY A 145 7.80 4.86 -2.23
N ALA A 146 7.90 3.68 -2.85
CA ALA A 146 8.60 2.55 -2.27
C ALA A 146 10.10 2.85 -2.06
N SER A 147 10.74 3.56 -3.00
CA SER A 147 12.14 3.96 -2.89
C SER A 147 12.38 4.97 -1.78
N LEU A 148 11.47 5.91 -1.58
CA LEU A 148 11.53 6.85 -0.45
C LEU A 148 11.43 6.14 0.89
N ILE A 149 10.52 5.16 1.01
CA ILE A 149 10.41 4.33 2.21
C ILE A 149 11.69 3.51 2.42
N ALA A 150 12.24 2.90 1.37
CA ALA A 150 13.48 2.14 1.44
C ALA A 150 14.65 3.01 1.89
N LEU A 151 14.82 4.22 1.33
CA LEU A 151 15.84 5.19 1.73
C LEU A 151 15.69 5.60 3.20
N TRP A 152 14.45 5.86 3.63
CA TRP A 152 14.18 6.23 5.02
C TRP A 152 14.54 5.09 5.98
N VAL A 153 14.20 3.84 5.64
CA VAL A 153 14.55 2.64 6.42
C VAL A 153 16.08 2.47 6.45
N CYS A 154 16.75 2.57 5.30
CA CYS A 154 18.20 2.48 5.21
C CYS A 154 18.87 3.50 6.14
N ARG A 155 18.49 4.77 6.05
CA ARG A 155 19.06 5.84 6.87
C ARG A 155 18.85 5.62 8.37
N ARG A 156 17.71 5.04 8.78
CA ARG A 156 17.38 4.85 10.20
C ARG A 156 18.01 3.59 10.82
N VAL A 157 18.21 2.56 10.03
CA VAL A 157 18.55 1.21 10.53
C VAL A 157 20.00 0.80 10.21
N LEU A 158 20.65 1.47 9.25
CA LEU A 158 22.03 1.14 8.84
C LEU A 158 23.05 1.20 9.99
N ASP A 159 22.83 2.08 10.98
CA ASP A 159 23.70 2.25 12.14
C ASP A 159 23.48 1.17 13.21
N SER A 160 22.46 0.34 13.11
CA SER A 160 22.22 -0.73 14.08
C SER A 160 23.06 -1.98 13.74
N ILE A 161 23.76 -2.50 14.76
CA ILE A 161 24.74 -3.62 14.63
C ILE A 161 24.04 -4.90 14.11
N PHE A 162 22.82 -5.18 14.57
CA PHE A 162 22.11 -6.41 14.22
C PHE A 162 21.28 -6.30 12.93
N LEU A 163 20.57 -5.18 12.74
CA LEU A 163 19.65 -5.00 11.63
C LEU A 163 20.31 -4.38 10.38
N GLY A 164 21.45 -3.67 10.55
CA GLY A 164 22.13 -2.99 9.44
C GLY A 164 22.54 -3.93 8.30
N THR A 165 23.00 -5.13 8.62
CA THR A 165 23.38 -6.13 7.60
C THR A 165 22.16 -6.61 6.80
N TYR A 166 21.04 -6.90 7.46
CA TYR A 166 19.81 -7.31 6.78
C TYR A 166 19.23 -6.20 5.91
N VAL A 167 19.31 -4.95 6.36
CA VAL A 167 18.84 -3.80 5.59
C VAL A 167 19.71 -3.56 4.36
N ARG A 168 21.04 -3.73 4.46
CA ARG A 168 21.94 -3.67 3.28
C ARG A 168 21.60 -4.73 2.26
N ILE A 169 21.40 -5.98 2.69
CA ILE A 169 20.98 -7.08 1.80
C ILE A 169 19.63 -6.74 1.15
N ALA A 170 18.66 -6.27 1.93
CA ALA A 170 17.34 -5.87 1.42
C ALA A 170 17.44 -4.73 0.40
N ALA A 171 18.30 -3.73 0.63
CA ALA A 171 18.56 -2.63 -0.32
C ALA A 171 19.14 -3.14 -1.65
N VAL A 172 20.11 -4.04 -1.60
CA VAL A 172 20.69 -4.66 -2.80
C VAL A 172 19.63 -5.47 -3.56
N VAL A 173 18.85 -6.28 -2.86
CA VAL A 173 17.73 -7.05 -3.47
C VAL A 173 16.73 -6.09 -4.11
N TYR A 174 16.39 -4.97 -3.45
CA TYR A 174 15.47 -3.98 -3.99
C TYR A 174 16.03 -3.31 -5.26
N ILE A 175 17.32 -2.97 -5.31
CA ILE A 175 17.97 -2.47 -6.53
C ILE A 175 17.85 -3.48 -7.68
N VAL A 176 18.08 -4.77 -7.40
CA VAL A 176 17.91 -5.83 -8.41
C VAL A 176 16.47 -5.88 -8.91
N VAL A 177 15.49 -5.78 -8.01
CA VAL A 177 14.07 -5.73 -8.37
C VAL A 177 13.76 -4.54 -9.27
N LEU A 178 14.33 -3.35 -8.99
CA LEU A 178 14.15 -2.16 -9.84
C LEU A 178 14.74 -2.35 -11.25
N ILE A 179 15.91 -2.98 -11.35
CA ILE A 179 16.54 -3.30 -12.66
C ILE A 179 15.67 -4.30 -13.43
N VAL A 180 15.17 -5.34 -12.76
CA VAL A 180 14.25 -6.31 -13.37
C VAL A 180 12.94 -5.63 -13.79
N ALA A 181 12.38 -4.74 -12.98
CA ALA A 181 11.18 -3.99 -13.32
C ALA A 181 11.39 -3.11 -14.58
N ALA A 182 12.53 -2.42 -14.68
CA ALA A 182 12.88 -1.64 -15.87
C ALA A 182 13.02 -2.54 -17.13
N PHE A 183 13.63 -3.72 -16.99
CA PHE A 183 13.75 -4.69 -18.08
C PHE A 183 12.39 -5.26 -18.51
N LEU A 184 11.52 -5.60 -17.55
CA LEU A 184 10.16 -6.07 -17.82
C LEU A 184 9.31 -4.99 -18.50
N THR A 185 9.48 -3.73 -18.11
CA THR A 185 8.82 -2.58 -18.76
C THR A 185 9.25 -2.47 -20.21
N ASN A 186 10.56 -2.61 -20.54
CA ASN A 186 11.05 -2.62 -21.92
C ASN A 186 10.46 -3.78 -22.74
N LYS A 187 10.36 -4.98 -22.12
CA LYS A 187 9.75 -6.13 -22.78
C LYS A 187 8.24 -5.94 -23.01
N ALA A 188 7.55 -5.31 -22.05
CA ALA A 188 6.13 -4.99 -22.18
C ALA A 188 5.89 -3.95 -23.28
N ASP A 189 6.72 -2.91 -23.37
CA ASP A 189 6.65 -1.88 -24.42
C ASP A 189 6.76 -2.50 -25.82
N LYS A 190 7.77 -3.35 -26.05
CA LYS A 190 7.95 -4.09 -27.31
C LYS A 190 6.79 -5.03 -27.68
N ASN A 191 6.02 -5.48 -26.68
CA ASN A 191 4.87 -6.37 -26.85
C ASN A 191 3.50 -5.63 -26.80
N GLY A 192 3.47 -4.33 -27.07
CA GLY A 192 2.24 -3.53 -27.08
C GLY A 192 1.58 -3.40 -25.70
N GLY A 193 2.39 -3.30 -24.62
CA GLY A 193 1.93 -3.09 -23.26
C GLY A 193 1.54 -4.37 -22.51
N LYS A 194 1.71 -5.56 -23.13
CA LYS A 194 1.34 -6.86 -22.53
C LYS A 194 2.57 -7.63 -22.06
N LEU A 195 2.51 -8.12 -20.83
CA LEU A 195 3.46 -9.08 -20.28
C LEU A 195 2.73 -10.43 -20.09
N GLY A 196 2.82 -11.32 -21.08
CA GLY A 196 2.00 -12.53 -21.12
C GLY A 196 0.49 -12.22 -21.19
N ASN A 197 -0.28 -12.71 -20.21
CA ASN A 197 -1.73 -12.46 -20.12
C ASN A 197 -2.11 -11.18 -19.35
N LEU A 198 -1.14 -10.47 -18.79
CA LEU A 198 -1.37 -9.25 -17.99
C LEU A 198 -1.08 -8.00 -18.83
N GLN A 199 -2.03 -7.08 -18.88
CA GLN A 199 -1.85 -5.77 -19.47
C GLN A 199 -1.23 -4.85 -18.42
N VAL A 200 0.08 -4.60 -18.54
CA VAL A 200 0.87 -3.79 -17.58
C VAL A 200 0.85 -2.32 -17.98
N LEU A 201 0.98 -2.02 -19.28
CA LEU A 201 0.92 -0.68 -19.84
C LEU A 201 -0.32 -0.53 -20.72
N THR A 202 -0.82 0.70 -20.83
CA THR A 202 -1.87 1.02 -21.80
C THR A 202 -1.25 0.99 -23.21
N ALA A 203 -1.97 0.48 -24.21
CA ALA A 203 -1.44 0.39 -25.57
C ALA A 203 -1.12 1.79 -26.10
N GLY A 204 0.16 2.06 -26.42
CA GLY A 204 0.64 3.35 -26.93
C GLY A 204 1.02 4.38 -25.84
N ALA A 205 1.13 3.99 -24.59
CA ALA A 205 1.59 4.87 -23.52
C ALA A 205 3.13 4.93 -23.47
N ASP A 206 3.66 6.10 -23.16
CA ASP A 206 5.09 6.33 -22.99
C ASP A 206 5.63 5.65 -21.72
N PRO A 207 6.57 4.70 -21.81
CA PRO A 207 7.19 4.07 -20.64
C PRO A 207 8.24 4.95 -19.95
N MET A 208 8.53 6.14 -20.49
CA MET A 208 9.54 7.09 -20.00
C MET A 208 9.44 7.39 -18.49
N PRO A 209 8.24 7.65 -17.91
CA PRO A 209 8.12 7.93 -16.48
C PRO A 209 8.60 6.77 -15.58
N ILE A 210 8.38 5.53 -16.02
CA ILE A 210 8.79 4.33 -15.24
C ILE A 210 10.31 4.19 -15.29
N TYR A 211 10.95 4.41 -16.45
CA TYR A 211 12.41 4.37 -16.55
C TYR A 211 13.07 5.47 -15.73
N ALA A 212 12.51 6.69 -15.76
CA ALA A 212 12.99 7.81 -14.95
C ALA A 212 12.88 7.47 -13.45
N ALA A 213 11.73 6.92 -13.01
CA ALA A 213 11.52 6.50 -11.62
C ALA A 213 12.51 5.40 -11.19
N CYS A 214 12.71 4.37 -12.00
CA CYS A 214 13.69 3.31 -11.72
C CYS A 214 15.12 3.86 -11.65
N GLY A 215 15.53 4.69 -12.63
CA GLY A 215 16.87 5.28 -12.67
C GLY A 215 17.16 6.17 -11.47
N LEU A 216 16.25 7.09 -11.14
CA LEU A 216 16.36 7.95 -9.96
C LEU A 216 16.45 7.15 -8.66
N SER A 217 15.63 6.09 -8.55
CA SER A 217 15.59 5.22 -7.38
C SER A 217 16.89 4.45 -7.19
N VAL A 218 17.46 3.92 -8.27
CA VAL A 218 18.76 3.21 -8.22
C VAL A 218 19.88 4.17 -7.83
N VAL A 219 19.94 5.36 -8.42
CA VAL A 219 20.96 6.37 -8.08
C VAL A 219 20.83 6.78 -6.62
N ALA A 220 19.61 7.06 -6.15
CA ALA A 220 19.38 7.50 -4.78
C ALA A 220 19.74 6.43 -3.72
N LEU A 221 19.59 5.14 -4.05
CA LEU A 221 19.91 4.02 -3.15
C LEU A 221 21.39 3.62 -3.23
N ALA A 222 22.12 4.00 -4.28
CA ALA A 222 23.54 3.71 -4.47
C ALA A 222 24.47 4.74 -3.80
N ILE A 223 23.97 5.94 -3.49
CA ILE A 223 24.68 7.01 -2.79
C ILE A 223 24.51 6.85 -1.28
#